data_5d73296bd2923a26af33bfebe491549d
#
_entry.id   5d73296bd2923a26af33bfebe491549d
#
_cell.length_a   1.000
_cell.length_b   1.000
_cell.length_c   1.000
_cell.angle_alpha   90.00
_cell.angle_beta   90.00
_cell.angle_gamma   90.00
#
_symmetry.space_group_name_H-M   'P 1'
#
loop_
_entity.id
_entity.type
_entity.pdbx_description
1 polymer ?
#
loop_
_entity_poly.entity_id
_entity_poly.type
_entity_poly.pdbx_seq_one_letter_code
_entity_poly.pdbx_strand_id
1 'polypeptide(L)'
;MEPPTYLAEKNPHPRDKCITFDEGPHIYTINGDSDFMSVTTWNHSHFSHFDADKIIDKMMMGRKWGPAHKHWGKTPEQIKKEWKDNGIAASTAGTKMHYDIECYYNDMEVEVEEDCVEWEYFEKFEEEIGGDKEPYRTEWMIWDTELKFAGSIDM
;
A
#
# COMPACT_ATOMS: atom_id res chain seq x y z
N MET A 1 -7.29 10.78 -8.42
CA MET A 1 -6.48 10.65 -9.65
C MET A 1 -7.12 9.54 -10.47
N GLU A 2 -7.20 9.67 -11.78
CA GLU A 2 -7.71 8.59 -12.63
C GLU A 2 -6.60 7.53 -12.82
N PRO A 3 -6.92 6.24 -12.66
CA PRO A 3 -5.93 5.18 -12.84
C PRO A 3 -5.47 5.10 -14.31
N PRO A 4 -4.18 4.86 -14.57
CA PRO A 4 -3.68 4.66 -15.93
C PRO A 4 -4.28 3.40 -16.56
N THR A 5 -4.52 3.42 -17.89
CA THR A 5 -5.19 2.30 -18.59
C THR A 5 -4.37 1.67 -19.70
N TYR A 6 -3.23 2.26 -20.09
CA TYR A 6 -2.46 1.81 -21.25
C TYR A 6 -2.10 0.32 -21.22
N LEU A 7 -1.53 -0.18 -20.12
CA LEU A 7 -1.18 -1.59 -20.01
C LEU A 7 -2.42 -2.50 -19.97
N ALA A 8 -3.50 -2.05 -19.37
CA ALA A 8 -4.75 -2.77 -19.33
C ALA A 8 -5.40 -2.89 -20.73
N GLU A 9 -5.29 -1.83 -21.54
CA GLU A 9 -5.76 -1.82 -22.93
C GLU A 9 -4.85 -2.64 -23.86
N LYS A 10 -3.54 -2.59 -23.64
CA LYS A 10 -2.54 -3.39 -24.37
C LYS A 10 -2.68 -4.89 -24.09
N ASN A 11 -2.96 -5.26 -22.86
CA ASN A 11 -3.06 -6.65 -22.38
C ASN A 11 -4.43 -6.95 -21.76
N PRO A 12 -5.54 -6.89 -22.53
CA PRO A 12 -6.87 -7.12 -22.00
C PRO A 12 -7.07 -8.58 -21.61
N HIS A 13 -7.80 -8.82 -20.51
CA HIS A 13 -8.16 -10.15 -20.06
C HIS A 13 -9.68 -10.31 -19.92
N PRO A 14 -10.28 -11.43 -20.32
CA PRO A 14 -11.75 -11.62 -20.24
C PRO A 14 -12.33 -11.44 -18.84
N ARG A 15 -11.56 -11.76 -17.81
CA ARG A 15 -11.97 -11.61 -16.41
C ARG A 15 -12.05 -10.15 -15.95
N ASP A 16 -11.42 -9.19 -16.61
CA ASP A 16 -11.44 -7.77 -16.19
C ASP A 16 -12.85 -7.21 -16.07
N LYS A 17 -13.78 -7.70 -16.93
CA LYS A 17 -15.17 -7.28 -16.94
C LYS A 17 -16.01 -7.88 -15.80
N CYS A 18 -15.47 -8.84 -15.09
CA CYS A 18 -16.20 -9.59 -14.07
C CYS A 18 -15.99 -9.03 -12.67
N ILE A 19 -15.01 -8.17 -12.48
CA ILE A 19 -14.62 -7.65 -11.16
C ILE A 19 -14.68 -6.13 -11.13
N THR A 20 -15.16 -5.61 -10.02
CA THR A 20 -15.08 -4.18 -9.67
C THR A 20 -14.59 -4.06 -8.24
N PHE A 21 -13.97 -2.93 -7.92
CA PHE A 21 -13.51 -2.61 -6.58
C PHE A 21 -14.06 -1.25 -6.16
N ASP A 22 -14.70 -1.21 -5.00
CA ASP A 22 -15.11 0.03 -4.34
C ASP A 22 -14.12 0.35 -3.23
N GLU A 23 -13.29 1.37 -3.45
CA GLU A 23 -12.22 1.76 -2.55
C GLU A 23 -12.73 2.23 -1.18
N GLY A 24 -13.88 2.93 -1.14
CA GLY A 24 -14.42 3.48 0.10
C GLY A 24 -14.68 2.41 1.17
N PRO A 25 -15.53 1.41 0.91
CA PRO A 25 -15.76 0.28 1.81
C PRO A 25 -14.75 -0.85 1.65
N HIS A 26 -13.81 -0.77 0.71
CA HIS A 26 -12.82 -1.79 0.37
C HIS A 26 -13.45 -3.14 -0.04
N ILE A 27 -14.43 -3.07 -0.94
CA ILE A 27 -15.23 -4.22 -1.37
C ILE A 27 -14.94 -4.57 -2.83
N TYR A 28 -14.57 -5.84 -3.05
CA TYR A 28 -14.55 -6.44 -4.38
C TYR A 28 -15.91 -7.06 -4.73
N THR A 29 -16.39 -6.79 -5.94
CA THR A 29 -17.62 -7.41 -6.45
C THR A 29 -17.31 -8.18 -7.73
N ILE A 30 -17.56 -9.49 -7.72
CA ILE A 30 -17.29 -10.40 -8.82
C ILE A 30 -18.59 -10.96 -9.39
N ASN A 31 -18.91 -10.61 -10.63
CA ASN A 31 -20.17 -11.00 -11.30
C ASN A 31 -21.42 -10.64 -10.47
N GLY A 32 -21.38 -9.52 -9.74
CA GLY A 32 -22.48 -9.06 -8.89
C GLY A 32 -22.50 -9.64 -7.47
N ASP A 33 -21.55 -10.52 -7.14
CA ASP A 33 -21.36 -11.07 -5.80
C ASP A 33 -20.26 -10.31 -5.06
N SER A 34 -20.59 -9.73 -3.91
CA SER A 34 -19.67 -8.96 -3.05
C SER A 34 -19.20 -9.76 -1.83
N ASP A 35 -19.49 -11.05 -1.76
CA ASP A 35 -19.05 -11.93 -0.67
C ASP A 35 -17.64 -12.49 -0.93
N PHE A 36 -16.69 -11.56 -1.16
CA PHE A 36 -15.27 -11.87 -1.33
C PHE A 36 -14.46 -11.13 -0.28
N MET A 37 -13.56 -11.87 0.38
CA MET A 37 -12.62 -11.30 1.34
C MET A 37 -11.39 -10.78 0.59
N SER A 38 -10.96 -9.55 0.87
CA SER A 38 -9.69 -9.09 0.33
C SER A 38 -8.52 -9.84 0.98
N VAL A 39 -7.48 -10.15 0.20
CA VAL A 39 -6.27 -10.81 0.70
C VAL A 39 -5.63 -10.01 1.83
N THR A 40 -5.65 -8.68 1.76
CA THR A 40 -5.15 -7.82 2.83
C THR A 40 -5.98 -7.95 4.12
N THR A 41 -7.31 -7.97 4.03
CA THR A 41 -8.21 -8.19 5.18
C THR A 41 -7.97 -9.55 5.81
N TRP A 42 -7.84 -10.59 4.99
CA TRP A 42 -7.53 -11.94 5.47
C TRP A 42 -6.19 -11.97 6.20
N ASN A 43 -5.15 -11.40 5.60
CA ASN A 43 -3.81 -11.34 6.21
C ASN A 43 -3.86 -10.60 7.57
N HIS A 44 -4.52 -9.44 7.63
CA HIS A 44 -4.69 -8.68 8.88
C HIS A 44 -5.42 -9.46 9.97
N SER A 45 -6.33 -10.36 9.61
CA SER A 45 -7.08 -11.17 10.60
C SER A 45 -6.20 -12.14 11.39
N HIS A 46 -5.01 -12.48 10.89
CA HIS A 46 -4.05 -13.37 11.55
C HIS A 46 -3.11 -12.66 12.51
N PHE A 47 -3.13 -11.35 12.57
CA PHE A 47 -2.27 -10.57 13.46
C PHE A 47 -3.10 -9.82 14.50
N SER A 48 -2.55 -9.72 15.72
CA SER A 48 -3.17 -8.88 16.75
C SER A 48 -3.14 -7.41 16.34
N HIS A 49 -4.24 -6.71 16.59
CA HIS A 49 -4.30 -5.28 16.33
C HIS A 49 -3.24 -4.51 17.11
N PHE A 50 -2.68 -3.49 16.48
CA PHE A 50 -1.75 -2.56 17.10
C PHE A 50 -2.45 -1.77 18.22
N ASP A 51 -2.00 -1.94 19.45
CA ASP A 51 -2.51 -1.26 20.64
C ASP A 51 -1.43 -0.28 21.13
N ALA A 52 -1.59 0.97 20.73
CA ALA A 52 -0.64 2.03 21.06
C ALA A 52 -0.47 2.23 22.57
N ASP A 53 -1.56 2.12 23.33
CA ASP A 53 -1.54 2.33 24.79
C ASP A 53 -0.67 1.27 25.47
N LYS A 54 -0.92 -0.01 25.15
CA LYS A 54 -0.12 -1.12 25.70
C LYS A 54 1.35 -1.03 25.32
N ILE A 55 1.64 -0.59 24.09
CA ILE A 55 3.03 -0.49 23.63
C ILE A 55 3.73 0.65 24.32
N ILE A 56 3.08 1.80 24.49
CA ILE A 56 3.64 2.97 25.19
C ILE A 56 3.88 2.65 26.65
N ASP A 57 2.92 2.04 27.33
CA ASP A 57 3.05 1.64 28.73
C ASP A 57 4.25 0.68 28.91
N LYS A 58 4.33 -0.35 28.08
CA LYS A 58 5.46 -1.29 28.10
C LYS A 58 6.80 -0.62 27.81
N MET A 59 6.82 0.34 26.88
CA MET A 59 8.02 1.11 26.53
C MET A 59 8.46 1.99 27.70
N MET A 60 7.53 2.70 28.33
CA MET A 60 7.82 3.62 29.46
C MET A 60 8.25 2.87 30.72
N MET A 61 7.79 1.62 30.92
CA MET A 61 8.22 0.75 32.02
C MET A 61 9.53 0.00 31.70
N GLY A 62 10.01 0.07 30.47
CA GLY A 62 11.16 -0.69 30.00
C GLY A 62 12.49 -0.13 30.49
N ARG A 63 13.51 -1.02 30.62
CA ARG A 63 14.88 -0.63 31.06
C ARG A 63 15.55 0.43 30.17
N LYS A 64 15.09 0.57 28.91
CA LYS A 64 15.64 1.55 27.96
C LYS A 64 14.97 2.92 28.07
N TRP A 65 13.95 3.06 28.91
CA TRP A 65 13.28 4.35 29.13
C TRP A 65 14.16 5.26 29.97
N GLY A 66 14.62 6.37 29.39
CA GLY A 66 15.54 7.31 30.03
C GLY A 66 15.94 8.43 29.07
N PRO A 67 16.82 9.36 29.50
CA PRO A 67 17.18 10.55 28.72
C PRO A 67 17.68 10.29 27.27
N ALA A 68 18.21 9.12 27.01
CA ALA A 68 18.64 8.73 25.67
C ALA A 68 17.54 8.12 24.80
N HIS A 69 16.33 7.93 25.33
CA HIS A 69 15.22 7.37 24.58
C HIS A 69 14.55 8.42 23.68
N LYS A 70 14.26 8.06 22.42
CA LYS A 70 13.66 8.97 21.40
C LYS A 70 12.43 9.74 21.92
N HIS A 71 11.62 9.11 22.76
CA HIS A 71 10.38 9.70 23.29
C HIS A 71 10.49 10.18 24.74
N TRP A 72 11.70 10.21 25.32
CA TRP A 72 11.88 10.67 26.69
C TRP A 72 11.36 12.09 26.88
N GLY A 73 10.61 12.30 27.97
CA GLY A 73 10.00 13.59 28.29
C GLY A 73 8.68 13.89 27.58
N LYS A 74 8.21 13.00 26.70
CA LYS A 74 6.89 13.11 26.05
C LYS A 74 5.83 12.38 26.85
N THR A 75 4.59 12.91 26.82
CA THR A 75 3.42 12.19 27.37
C THR A 75 2.96 11.08 26.43
N PRO A 76 2.20 10.09 26.92
CA PRO A 76 1.59 9.06 26.08
C PRO A 76 0.78 9.64 24.90
N GLU A 77 0.02 10.71 25.11
CA GLU A 77 -0.79 11.38 24.10
C GLU A 77 0.09 12.02 23.01
N GLN A 78 1.21 12.63 23.40
CA GLN A 78 2.18 13.21 22.47
C GLN A 78 2.82 12.13 21.60
N ILE A 79 3.17 10.99 22.19
CA ILE A 79 3.74 9.85 21.46
C ILE A 79 2.70 9.26 20.50
N LYS A 80 1.46 9.06 20.93
CA LYS A 80 0.37 8.58 20.07
C LYS A 80 0.13 9.51 18.88
N LYS A 81 0.10 10.83 19.16
CA LYS A 81 -0.06 11.83 18.10
C LYS A 81 1.06 11.76 17.08
N GLU A 82 2.32 11.71 17.54
CA GLU A 82 3.50 11.61 16.68
C GLU A 82 3.44 10.33 15.82
N TRP A 83 3.07 9.18 16.39
CA TRP A 83 2.93 7.93 15.64
C TRP A 83 1.82 8.00 14.59
N LYS A 84 0.68 8.61 14.94
CA LYS A 84 -0.42 8.84 14.02
C LYS A 84 -0.01 9.76 12.86
N ASP A 85 0.62 10.88 13.18
CA ASP A 85 1.06 11.87 12.19
C ASP A 85 2.10 11.25 11.23
N ASN A 86 3.07 10.49 11.77
CA ASN A 86 4.05 9.75 10.98
C ASN A 86 3.39 8.67 10.11
N GLY A 87 2.39 7.95 10.64
CA GLY A 87 1.64 6.94 9.89
C GLY A 87 0.87 7.54 8.71
N ILE A 88 0.22 8.68 8.93
CA ILE A 88 -0.49 9.42 7.88
C ILE A 88 0.49 9.90 6.81
N ALA A 89 1.61 10.51 7.21
CA ALA A 89 2.63 10.99 6.28
C ALA A 89 3.20 9.84 5.43
N ALA A 90 3.57 8.72 6.06
CA ALA A 90 4.09 7.54 5.36
C ALA A 90 3.06 6.92 4.41
N SER A 91 1.79 6.81 4.83
CA SER A 91 0.71 6.29 3.98
C SER A 91 0.47 7.19 2.78
N THR A 92 0.46 8.52 2.97
CA THR A 92 0.27 9.48 1.88
C THR A 92 1.41 9.40 0.86
N ALA A 93 2.66 9.37 1.35
CA ALA A 93 3.83 9.23 0.50
C ALA A 93 3.83 7.89 -0.26
N GLY A 94 3.48 6.80 0.42
CA GLY A 94 3.36 5.48 -0.18
C GLY A 94 2.31 5.43 -1.29
N THR A 95 1.11 5.98 -1.05
CA THR A 95 0.05 6.04 -2.06
C THR A 95 0.49 6.84 -3.30
N LYS A 96 1.16 7.99 -3.08
CA LYS A 96 1.70 8.78 -4.19
C LYS A 96 2.73 7.97 -4.99
N MET A 97 3.66 7.32 -4.30
CA MET A 97 4.72 6.52 -4.93
C MET A 97 4.16 5.36 -5.76
N HIS A 98 3.17 4.62 -5.24
CA HIS A 98 2.48 3.57 -6.00
C HIS A 98 1.87 4.13 -7.29
N TYR A 99 1.16 5.25 -7.19
CA TYR A 99 0.55 5.89 -8.36
C TYR A 99 1.60 6.40 -9.37
N ASP A 100 2.69 6.98 -8.90
CA ASP A 100 3.78 7.46 -9.76
C ASP A 100 4.43 6.29 -10.52
N ILE A 101 4.68 5.17 -9.85
CA ILE A 101 5.20 3.93 -10.49
C ILE A 101 4.19 3.36 -11.49
N GLU A 102 2.91 3.35 -11.14
CA GLU A 102 1.85 2.93 -12.05
C GLU A 102 1.81 3.81 -13.31
N CYS A 103 1.91 5.14 -13.15
CA CYS A 103 2.00 6.08 -14.26
C CYS A 103 3.24 5.81 -15.14
N TYR A 104 4.40 5.62 -14.52
CA TYR A 104 5.65 5.32 -15.23
C TYR A 104 5.52 4.10 -16.14
N TYR A 105 5.00 2.98 -15.62
CA TYR A 105 4.82 1.77 -16.41
C TYR A 105 3.69 1.87 -17.46
N ASN A 106 2.82 2.83 -17.34
CA ASN A 106 1.74 3.11 -18.30
C ASN A 106 2.08 4.24 -19.29
N ASP A 107 3.36 4.56 -19.49
CA ASP A 107 3.83 5.60 -20.40
C ASP A 107 3.26 7.00 -20.13
N MET A 108 2.91 7.30 -18.89
CA MET A 108 2.46 8.63 -18.47
C MET A 108 3.63 9.45 -17.93
N GLU A 109 3.53 10.77 -18.07
CA GLU A 109 4.49 11.68 -17.46
C GLU A 109 4.35 11.69 -15.93
N VAL A 110 5.46 11.54 -15.21
CA VAL A 110 5.52 11.54 -13.76
C VAL A 110 6.26 12.76 -13.27
N GLU A 111 5.60 13.56 -12.43
CA GLU A 111 6.23 14.70 -11.75
C GLU A 111 6.79 14.24 -10.40
N VAL A 112 8.10 14.08 -10.31
CA VAL A 112 8.81 13.70 -9.09
C VAL A 112 9.36 14.94 -8.40
N GLU A 113 9.16 15.03 -7.10
CA GLU A 113 9.75 16.10 -6.29
C GLU A 113 11.29 15.96 -6.25
N GLU A 114 11.99 17.10 -6.27
CA GLU A 114 13.45 17.11 -6.04
C GLU A 114 13.75 16.44 -4.68
N ASP A 115 14.77 15.59 -4.64
CA ASP A 115 15.20 14.83 -3.44
C ASP A 115 14.20 13.74 -2.95
N CYS A 116 13.33 13.20 -3.82
CA CYS A 116 12.48 12.05 -3.48
C CYS A 116 13.31 10.76 -3.41
N VAL A 117 13.73 10.40 -2.21
CA VAL A 117 14.60 9.21 -1.95
C VAL A 117 13.93 7.91 -2.38
N GLU A 118 12.63 7.81 -2.22
CA GLU A 118 11.83 6.63 -2.63
C GLU A 118 11.89 6.44 -4.15
N TRP A 119 11.84 7.54 -4.92
CA TRP A 119 11.97 7.49 -6.37
C TRP A 119 13.38 7.10 -6.82
N GLU A 120 14.43 7.59 -6.14
CA GLU A 120 15.80 7.14 -6.40
C GLU A 120 15.97 5.61 -6.20
N TYR A 121 15.29 5.02 -5.22
CA TYR A 121 15.29 3.57 -5.03
C TYR A 121 14.55 2.85 -6.15
N PHE A 122 13.45 3.41 -6.65
CA PHE A 122 12.74 2.86 -7.79
C PHE A 122 13.60 2.91 -9.06
N GLU A 123 14.27 4.03 -9.34
CA GLU A 123 15.18 4.14 -10.49
C GLU A 123 16.32 3.11 -10.43
N LYS A 124 16.91 2.91 -9.26
CA LYS A 124 17.92 1.85 -9.07
C LYS A 124 17.34 0.45 -9.30
N PHE A 125 16.13 0.19 -8.83
CA PHE A 125 15.45 -1.07 -9.11
C PHE A 125 15.26 -1.28 -10.61
N GLU A 126 14.86 -0.26 -11.34
CA GLU A 126 14.71 -0.30 -12.80
C GLU A 126 16.06 -0.57 -13.50
N GLU A 127 17.11 0.11 -13.08
CA GLU A 127 18.45 -0.12 -13.66
C GLU A 127 18.98 -1.54 -13.42
N GLU A 128 18.77 -2.08 -12.22
CA GLU A 128 19.37 -3.36 -11.82
C GLU A 128 18.50 -4.58 -12.18
N ILE A 129 17.18 -4.45 -12.16
CA ILE A 129 16.24 -5.57 -12.20
C ILE A 129 15.13 -5.36 -13.24
N GLY A 130 14.58 -4.16 -13.33
CA GLY A 130 13.42 -3.83 -14.14
C GLY A 130 13.72 -3.72 -15.62
N GLY A 131 14.83 -3.08 -15.99
CA GLY A 131 15.14 -2.64 -17.36
C GLY A 131 15.15 -3.72 -18.45
N ASP A 132 15.33 -4.99 -18.09
CA ASP A 132 15.23 -6.13 -19.02
C ASP A 132 13.83 -6.77 -19.07
N LYS A 133 12.86 -6.23 -18.33
CA LYS A 133 11.49 -6.78 -18.22
C LYS A 133 10.47 -5.84 -18.85
N GLU A 134 9.51 -6.44 -19.54
CA GLU A 134 8.37 -5.69 -20.06
C GLU A 134 7.22 -5.75 -19.04
N PRO A 135 6.73 -4.59 -18.54
CA PRO A 135 5.58 -4.57 -17.64
C PRO A 135 4.34 -5.08 -18.35
N TYR A 136 3.63 -6.02 -17.74
CA TYR A 136 2.45 -6.62 -18.34
C TYR A 136 1.17 -5.89 -17.92
N ARG A 137 0.97 -5.69 -16.63
CA ARG A 137 -0.18 -4.99 -16.03
C ARG A 137 0.24 -4.34 -14.74
N THR A 138 -0.43 -3.25 -14.37
CA THR A 138 -0.38 -2.64 -13.03
C THR A 138 -1.76 -2.71 -12.39
N GLU A 139 -1.83 -2.75 -11.06
CA GLU A 139 -3.07 -2.81 -10.26
C GLU A 139 -4.09 -3.83 -10.81
N TRP A 140 -3.59 -4.99 -11.19
CA TRP A 140 -4.42 -6.02 -11.82
C TRP A 140 -5.24 -6.80 -10.79
N MET A 141 -6.54 -6.56 -10.79
CA MET A 141 -7.47 -7.25 -9.90
C MET A 141 -7.63 -8.72 -10.28
N ILE A 142 -7.47 -9.59 -9.28
CA ILE A 142 -7.61 -11.04 -9.41
C ILE A 142 -8.51 -11.60 -8.32
N TRP A 143 -9.10 -12.76 -8.57
CA TRP A 143 -9.92 -13.45 -7.57
C TRP A 143 -9.93 -14.96 -7.75
N ASP A 144 -10.31 -15.64 -6.67
CA ASP A 144 -10.62 -17.07 -6.65
C ASP A 144 -12.04 -17.28 -6.13
N THR A 145 -12.87 -18.00 -6.90
CA THR A 145 -14.28 -18.23 -6.57
C THR A 145 -14.50 -19.34 -5.56
N GLU A 146 -13.59 -20.31 -5.46
CA GLU A 146 -13.70 -21.39 -4.49
C GLU A 146 -13.30 -20.91 -3.08
N LEU A 147 -12.22 -20.16 -3.01
CA LEU A 147 -11.70 -19.58 -1.76
C LEU A 147 -12.41 -18.29 -1.35
N LYS A 148 -13.17 -17.66 -2.26
CA LYS A 148 -13.81 -16.37 -2.05
C LYS A 148 -12.82 -15.27 -1.66
N PHE A 149 -11.65 -15.26 -2.28
CA PHE A 149 -10.66 -14.20 -2.13
C PHE A 149 -10.56 -13.33 -3.36
N ALA A 150 -10.25 -12.05 -3.13
CA ALA A 150 -9.91 -11.09 -4.17
C ALA A 150 -8.77 -10.16 -3.72
N GLY A 151 -8.06 -9.58 -4.69
CA GLY A 151 -6.98 -8.64 -4.42
C GLY A 151 -6.49 -8.00 -5.70
N SER A 152 -5.55 -7.05 -5.58
CA SER A 152 -4.81 -6.47 -6.68
C SER A 152 -3.36 -6.94 -6.67
N ILE A 153 -2.78 -7.10 -7.85
CA ILE A 153 -1.34 -7.29 -8.05
C ILE A 153 -0.81 -5.94 -8.51
N ASP A 154 0.11 -5.34 -7.74
CA ASP A 154 0.65 -4.01 -8.01
C ASP A 154 1.38 -3.98 -9.36
N MET A 155 2.19 -5.02 -9.65
CA MET A 155 2.93 -5.15 -10.90
C MET A 155 3.34 -6.62 -11.14
#